data_441003384ef475b84c37957c48634251
#
_entry.id   441003384ef475b84c37957c48634251
#
_cell.length_a   1.000
_cell.length_b   1.000
_cell.length_c   1.000
_cell.angle_alpha   90.00
_cell.angle_beta   90.00
_cell.angle_gamma   90.00
#
_symmetry.space_group_name_H-M   'P 1'
#
loop_
_entity.id
_entity.type
_entity.pdbx_description
1 polymer ?
#
loop_
_entity_poly.entity_id
_entity_poly.type
_entity_poly.pdbx_seq_one_letter_code
_entity_poly.pdbx_strand_id
1 'polypeptide(L)'
;MRQLIGLTALAVVVALASATAMAQLSVDDQIKFRQSGYTFMSWNMGRIKAQVVDGDVPYDPAQVQRAADVIAAIANSGMSALYGPGSDEGTGWKPTRLKSEFFEDLDKVGEIAGRFIEEANSLQEVAASEDPDAIASQFNNLARACGTCHDNFRASE
;
A
#
# COMPACT_ATOMS: atom_id res chain seq x y z
N MET A 1 9.07 61.81 -4.55
CA MET A 1 9.34 60.64 -3.70
C MET A 1 8.13 59.70 -3.49
N ARG A 2 7.10 59.72 -4.34
CA ARG A 2 5.88 58.87 -4.17
C ARG A 2 5.68 57.77 -5.22
N GLN A 3 6.61 57.64 -6.16
CA GLN A 3 6.49 56.62 -7.27
C GLN A 3 7.42 55.43 -7.16
N LEU A 4 8.31 55.35 -6.16
CA LEU A 4 9.25 54.21 -6.00
C LEU A 4 8.76 53.11 -5.06
N ILE A 5 7.64 53.34 -4.36
CA ILE A 5 7.08 52.30 -3.41
C ILE A 5 6.14 51.31 -4.08
N GLY A 6 5.66 51.60 -5.29
CA GLY A 6 4.70 50.75 -5.98
C GLY A 6 5.31 49.55 -6.75
N LEU A 7 6.60 49.59 -7.06
CA LEU A 7 7.26 48.56 -7.88
C LEU A 7 7.85 47.39 -7.08
N THR A 8 8.12 47.60 -5.81
CA THR A 8 8.68 46.58 -4.93
C THR A 8 7.63 45.61 -4.38
N ALA A 9 6.37 46.05 -4.25
CA ALA A 9 5.30 45.21 -3.74
C ALA A 9 4.82 44.15 -4.78
N LEU A 10 4.93 44.44 -6.08
CA LEU A 10 4.52 43.52 -7.14
C LEU A 10 5.51 42.38 -7.37
N ALA A 11 6.80 42.60 -7.13
CA ALA A 11 7.84 41.60 -7.31
C ALA A 11 7.84 40.51 -6.23
N VAL A 12 7.36 40.79 -5.01
CA VAL A 12 7.28 39.83 -3.90
C VAL A 12 6.11 38.85 -4.04
N VAL A 13 5.02 39.27 -4.66
CA VAL A 13 3.82 38.41 -4.83
C VAL A 13 4.05 37.32 -5.91
N VAL A 14 4.87 37.60 -6.92
CA VAL A 14 5.19 36.62 -7.99
C VAL A 14 6.16 35.55 -7.51
N ALA A 15 7.03 35.83 -6.53
CA ALA A 15 8.00 34.86 -6.00
C ALA A 15 7.39 33.80 -5.05
N LEU A 16 6.20 34.04 -4.50
CA LEU A 16 5.52 33.12 -3.57
C LEU A 16 4.63 32.08 -4.28
N ALA A 17 4.37 32.24 -5.55
CA ALA A 17 3.52 31.31 -6.32
C ALA A 17 4.29 30.10 -6.90
N SER A 18 5.62 30.02 -6.72
CA SER A 18 6.47 28.98 -7.37
C SER A 18 6.82 27.80 -6.44
N ALA A 19 6.24 27.68 -5.28
CA ALA A 19 6.80 26.81 -4.22
C ALA A 19 6.02 25.52 -3.90
N THR A 20 5.09 25.05 -4.75
CA THR A 20 4.40 23.77 -4.44
C THR A 20 4.06 22.93 -5.67
N ALA A 21 4.92 22.86 -6.65
CA ALA A 21 4.90 21.72 -7.54
C ALA A 21 5.69 20.58 -6.84
N MET A 22 5.12 19.95 -5.83
CA MET A 22 5.54 18.61 -5.44
C MET A 22 5.40 17.78 -6.70
N ALA A 23 6.52 17.30 -7.25
CA ALA A 23 6.50 16.49 -8.45
C ALA A 23 5.60 15.27 -8.19
N GLN A 24 4.40 15.30 -8.77
CA GLN A 24 3.50 14.15 -8.73
C GLN A 24 4.22 12.99 -9.41
N LEU A 25 4.25 11.82 -8.75
CA LEU A 25 4.84 10.62 -9.33
C LEU A 25 4.20 10.34 -10.71
N SER A 26 5.02 9.95 -11.68
CA SER A 26 4.50 9.44 -12.94
C SER A 26 3.60 8.23 -12.71
N VAL A 27 2.70 7.96 -13.66
CA VAL A 27 1.83 6.76 -13.60
C VAL A 27 2.68 5.49 -13.49
N ASP A 28 3.72 5.36 -14.29
CA ASP A 28 4.61 4.20 -14.26
C ASP A 28 5.36 4.06 -12.93
N ASP A 29 5.79 5.16 -12.30
CA ASP A 29 6.39 5.12 -10.97
C ASP A 29 5.39 4.73 -9.88
N GLN A 30 4.15 5.21 -9.96
CA GLN A 30 3.08 4.78 -9.05
C GLN A 30 2.87 3.27 -9.16
N ILE A 31 2.75 2.73 -10.37
CA ILE A 31 2.61 1.29 -10.63
C ILE A 31 3.82 0.53 -10.08
N LYS A 32 5.03 1.01 -10.36
CA LYS A 32 6.28 0.40 -9.93
C LYS A 32 6.40 0.33 -8.40
N PHE A 33 6.10 1.43 -7.70
CA PHE A 33 6.20 1.46 -6.23
C PHE A 33 5.13 0.58 -5.57
N ARG A 34 3.88 0.59 -6.05
CA ARG A 34 2.86 -0.30 -5.49
C ARG A 34 3.18 -1.77 -5.74
N GLN A 35 3.70 -2.14 -6.93
CA GLN A 35 4.17 -3.49 -7.21
C GLN A 35 5.32 -3.91 -6.29
N SER A 36 6.25 -3.01 -5.99
CA SER A 36 7.36 -3.26 -5.06
C SER A 36 6.85 -3.54 -3.65
N GLY A 37 5.93 -2.71 -3.14
CA GLY A 37 5.33 -2.86 -1.81
C GLY A 37 4.60 -4.20 -1.69
N TYR A 38 3.72 -4.54 -2.63
CA TYR A 38 2.99 -5.80 -2.61
C TYR A 38 3.88 -7.02 -2.82
N THR A 39 4.94 -6.91 -3.61
CA THR A 39 5.91 -8.02 -3.78
C THR A 39 6.63 -8.30 -2.47
N PHE A 40 7.08 -7.26 -1.77
CA PHE A 40 7.77 -7.44 -0.50
C PHE A 40 6.82 -7.92 0.62
N MET A 41 5.58 -7.43 0.62
CA MET A 41 4.51 -7.94 1.51
C MET A 41 4.24 -9.42 1.24
N SER A 42 4.10 -9.83 -0.01
CA SER A 42 3.87 -11.22 -0.41
C SER A 42 4.99 -12.15 0.05
N TRP A 43 6.25 -11.71 -0.04
CA TRP A 43 7.38 -12.46 0.48
C TRP A 43 7.28 -12.68 2.00
N ASN A 44 6.90 -11.64 2.77
CA ASN A 44 6.70 -11.76 4.21
C ASN A 44 5.50 -12.66 4.56
N MET A 45 4.40 -12.57 3.81
CA MET A 45 3.26 -13.50 3.92
C MET A 45 3.71 -14.95 3.70
N GLY A 46 4.53 -15.22 2.69
CA GLY A 46 5.08 -16.55 2.42
C GLY A 46 5.92 -17.10 3.59
N ARG A 47 6.69 -16.24 4.26
CA ARG A 47 7.49 -16.64 5.44
C ARG A 47 6.63 -17.04 6.63
N ILE A 48 5.53 -16.33 6.88
CA ILE A 48 4.57 -16.68 7.94
C ILE A 48 3.87 -17.99 7.55
N LYS A 49 3.36 -18.07 6.32
CA LYS A 49 2.64 -19.24 5.81
C LYS A 49 3.43 -20.52 5.97
N ALA A 50 4.68 -20.53 5.54
CA ALA A 50 5.54 -21.71 5.61
C ALA A 50 5.75 -22.25 7.05
N GLN A 51 5.64 -21.37 8.05
CA GLN A 51 5.85 -21.74 9.46
C GLN A 51 4.58 -22.16 10.19
N VAL A 52 3.47 -21.40 10.01
CA VAL A 52 2.27 -21.59 10.85
C VAL A 52 1.08 -22.18 10.09
N VAL A 53 1.12 -22.22 8.75
CA VAL A 53 0.02 -22.79 7.94
C VAL A 53 0.45 -24.12 7.31
N ASP A 54 1.58 -24.11 6.58
CA ASP A 54 2.07 -25.28 5.84
C ASP A 54 2.93 -26.22 6.73
N GLY A 55 3.63 -25.67 7.74
CA GLY A 55 4.54 -26.43 8.57
C GLY A 55 5.83 -26.88 7.84
N ASP A 56 6.17 -26.23 6.73
CA ASP A 56 7.31 -26.60 5.88
C ASP A 56 8.66 -26.34 6.55
N VAL A 57 8.69 -25.40 7.50
CA VAL A 57 9.88 -25.03 8.26
C VAL A 57 9.54 -24.85 9.75
N PRO A 58 10.51 -25.03 10.67
CA PRO A 58 10.29 -24.83 12.10
C PRO A 58 9.76 -23.42 12.41
N TYR A 59 8.85 -23.35 13.39
CA TYR A 59 8.33 -22.10 13.89
C TYR A 59 9.39 -21.29 14.63
N ASP A 60 9.57 -20.03 14.20
CA ASP A 60 10.44 -19.02 14.83
C ASP A 60 9.59 -17.78 15.12
N PRO A 61 9.12 -17.56 16.36
CA PRO A 61 8.24 -16.47 16.72
C PRO A 61 8.83 -15.09 16.40
N ALA A 62 10.14 -14.92 16.61
CA ALA A 62 10.79 -13.66 16.30
C ALA A 62 10.83 -13.37 14.79
N GLN A 63 10.94 -14.39 13.96
CA GLN A 63 10.90 -14.22 12.50
C GLN A 63 9.48 -13.92 12.02
N VAL A 64 8.48 -14.59 12.59
CA VAL A 64 7.06 -14.35 12.28
C VAL A 64 6.67 -12.93 12.70
N GLN A 65 7.05 -12.49 13.91
CA GLN A 65 6.78 -11.11 14.35
C GLN A 65 7.40 -10.08 13.41
N ARG A 66 8.68 -10.21 13.05
CA ARG A 66 9.31 -9.28 12.10
C ARG A 66 8.61 -9.25 10.74
N ALA A 67 8.10 -10.38 10.27
CA ALA A 67 7.36 -10.46 9.02
C ALA A 67 6.00 -9.73 9.13
N ALA A 68 5.28 -9.92 10.24
CA ALA A 68 4.02 -9.25 10.53
C ALA A 68 4.21 -7.73 10.68
N ASP A 69 5.28 -7.28 11.34
CA ASP A 69 5.63 -5.86 11.47
C ASP A 69 5.82 -5.19 10.10
N VAL A 70 6.52 -5.85 9.19
CA VAL A 70 6.73 -5.34 7.83
C VAL A 70 5.42 -5.26 7.07
N ILE A 71 4.55 -6.27 7.17
CA ILE A 71 3.23 -6.28 6.51
C ILE A 71 2.38 -5.11 7.02
N ALA A 72 2.29 -4.92 8.34
CA ALA A 72 1.54 -3.83 8.95
C ALA A 72 2.13 -2.46 8.56
N ALA A 73 3.46 -2.30 8.56
CA ALA A 73 4.12 -1.07 8.15
C ALA A 73 3.80 -0.69 6.69
N ILE A 74 3.81 -1.65 5.77
CA ILE A 74 3.47 -1.41 4.37
C ILE A 74 1.97 -1.07 4.24
N ALA A 75 1.09 -1.80 4.94
CA ALA A 75 -0.35 -1.53 4.92
C ALA A 75 -0.69 -0.09 5.38
N ASN A 76 0.07 0.44 6.35
CA ASN A 76 -0.11 1.78 6.90
C ASN A 76 0.76 2.87 6.21
N SER A 77 1.52 2.53 5.16
CA SER A 77 2.46 3.47 4.51
C SER A 77 1.81 4.48 3.56
N GLY A 78 0.49 4.47 3.41
CA GLY A 78 -0.21 5.35 2.46
C GLY A 78 -0.18 4.83 1.03
N MET A 79 -0.18 3.52 0.82
CA MET A 79 -0.21 2.87 -0.50
C MET A 79 -1.33 3.38 -1.43
N SER A 80 -2.42 3.92 -0.87
CA SER A 80 -3.52 4.52 -1.65
C SER A 80 -3.06 5.67 -2.55
N ALA A 81 -2.04 6.41 -2.16
CA ALA A 81 -1.46 7.48 -2.98
C ALA A 81 -0.82 6.98 -4.30
N LEU A 82 -0.62 5.67 -4.43
CA LEU A 82 -0.06 5.02 -5.62
C LEU A 82 -1.13 4.53 -6.60
N TYR A 83 -2.37 4.97 -6.43
CA TYR A 83 -3.53 4.66 -7.28
C TYR A 83 -4.12 5.94 -7.87
N GLY A 84 -3.28 6.77 -8.48
CA GLY A 84 -3.72 7.98 -9.18
C GLY A 84 -4.48 7.66 -10.47
N PRO A 85 -5.22 8.65 -11.02
CA PRO A 85 -5.94 8.50 -12.28
C PRO A 85 -5.02 8.00 -13.41
N GLY A 86 -5.50 7.02 -14.19
CA GLY A 86 -4.77 6.41 -15.29
C GLY A 86 -3.76 5.32 -14.88
N SER A 87 -3.65 5.00 -13.57
CA SER A 87 -2.74 3.94 -13.11
C SER A 87 -3.31 2.52 -13.25
N ASP A 88 -4.45 2.36 -13.88
CA ASP A 88 -5.00 1.12 -14.44
C ASP A 88 -4.37 0.77 -15.80
N GLU A 89 -3.66 1.71 -16.42
CA GLU A 89 -2.87 1.51 -17.62
C GLU A 89 -1.40 1.83 -17.35
N GLY A 90 -0.49 1.25 -18.13
CA GLY A 90 0.96 1.52 -18.01
C GLY A 90 1.75 0.36 -17.41
N THR A 91 3.03 0.61 -17.14
CA THR A 91 3.99 -0.44 -16.80
C THR A 91 4.94 0.03 -15.70
N GLY A 92 4.97 -0.72 -14.57
CA GLY A 92 6.00 -0.60 -13.56
C GLY A 92 7.12 -1.62 -13.79
N TRP A 93 7.31 -2.58 -12.88
CA TRP A 93 8.16 -3.76 -13.14
C TRP A 93 7.52 -4.71 -14.16
N LYS A 94 6.20 -4.71 -14.22
CA LYS A 94 5.35 -5.46 -15.15
C LYS A 94 4.17 -4.58 -15.54
N PRO A 95 3.46 -4.86 -16.66
CA PRO A 95 2.20 -4.20 -16.95
C PRO A 95 1.26 -4.24 -15.75
N THR A 96 0.53 -3.16 -15.53
CA THR A 96 -0.50 -3.14 -14.48
C THR A 96 -1.59 -4.15 -14.78
N ARG A 97 -2.19 -4.67 -13.73
CA ARG A 97 -3.38 -5.54 -13.80
C ARG A 97 -4.56 -4.93 -13.05
N LEU A 98 -4.45 -3.66 -12.68
CA LEU A 98 -5.56 -2.94 -12.08
C LEU A 98 -6.66 -2.78 -13.12
N LYS A 99 -7.89 -3.12 -12.75
CA LYS A 99 -9.07 -2.91 -13.60
C LYS A 99 -9.53 -1.45 -13.49
N SER A 100 -10.12 -0.90 -14.56
CA SER A 100 -10.68 0.47 -14.57
C SER A 100 -11.82 0.65 -13.56
N GLU A 101 -12.56 -0.41 -13.27
CA GLU A 101 -13.65 -0.43 -12.27
C GLU A 101 -13.19 -0.03 -10.86
N PHE A 102 -11.88 -0.07 -10.58
CA PHE A 102 -11.31 0.46 -9.34
C PHE A 102 -11.64 1.95 -9.14
N PHE A 103 -11.67 2.73 -10.22
CA PHE A 103 -11.93 4.17 -10.17
C PHE A 103 -13.43 4.51 -10.25
N GLU A 104 -14.28 3.52 -10.52
CA GLU A 104 -15.73 3.70 -10.64
C GLU A 104 -16.45 3.56 -9.30
N ASP A 105 -15.85 2.87 -8.31
CA ASP A 105 -16.44 2.60 -6.99
C ASP A 105 -15.41 2.80 -5.87
N LEU A 106 -15.03 4.07 -5.66
CA LEU A 106 -14.04 4.45 -4.65
C LEU A 106 -14.53 4.19 -3.21
N ASP A 107 -15.82 4.18 -2.96
CA ASP A 107 -16.36 3.85 -1.63
C ASP A 107 -16.09 2.38 -1.31
N LYS A 108 -16.35 1.48 -2.24
CA LYS A 108 -16.04 0.05 -2.11
C LYS A 108 -14.52 -0.20 -2.01
N VAL A 109 -13.72 0.52 -2.78
CA VAL A 109 -12.25 0.47 -2.66
C VAL A 109 -11.81 0.88 -1.27
N GLY A 110 -12.37 1.95 -0.72
CA GLY A 110 -12.06 2.43 0.62
C GLY A 110 -12.41 1.41 1.71
N GLU A 111 -13.58 0.77 1.61
CA GLU A 111 -14.02 -0.30 2.52
C GLU A 111 -13.06 -1.50 2.49
N ILE A 112 -12.73 -2.00 1.28
CA ILE A 112 -11.83 -3.14 1.10
C ILE A 112 -10.41 -2.81 1.59
N ALA A 113 -9.90 -1.61 1.30
CA ALA A 113 -8.60 -1.15 1.77
C ALA A 113 -8.56 -1.00 3.30
N GLY A 114 -9.62 -0.47 3.90
CA GLY A 114 -9.77 -0.38 5.36
C GLY A 114 -9.71 -1.75 6.01
N ARG A 115 -10.44 -2.72 5.47
CA ARG A 115 -10.42 -4.10 5.96
C ARG A 115 -9.03 -4.74 5.85
N PHE A 116 -8.34 -4.53 4.75
CA PHE A 116 -6.97 -5.01 4.58
C PHE A 116 -6.02 -4.43 5.65
N ILE A 117 -6.10 -3.13 5.94
CA ILE A 117 -5.27 -2.47 6.97
C ILE A 117 -5.60 -3.04 8.36
N GLU A 118 -6.87 -3.21 8.68
CA GLU A 118 -7.32 -3.80 9.94
C GLU A 118 -6.75 -5.20 10.14
N GLU A 119 -6.86 -6.08 9.13
CA GLU A 119 -6.35 -7.45 9.24
C GLU A 119 -4.82 -7.52 9.30
N ALA A 120 -4.12 -6.59 8.65
CA ALA A 120 -2.67 -6.49 8.73
C ALA A 120 -2.20 -6.07 10.13
N ASN A 121 -2.87 -5.09 10.75
CA ASN A 121 -2.60 -4.66 12.11
C ASN A 121 -2.92 -5.78 13.11
N SER A 122 -4.06 -6.47 12.94
CA SER A 122 -4.42 -7.60 13.78
C SER A 122 -3.41 -8.75 13.68
N LEU A 123 -2.84 -9.00 12.50
CA LEU A 123 -1.78 -10.01 12.35
C LEU A 123 -0.52 -9.61 13.14
N GLN A 124 -0.15 -8.33 13.13
CA GLN A 124 0.98 -7.82 13.92
C GLN A 124 0.75 -8.02 15.42
N GLU A 125 -0.46 -7.70 15.91
CA GLU A 125 -0.82 -7.85 17.32
C GLU A 125 -0.85 -9.33 17.74
N VAL A 126 -1.47 -10.19 16.93
CA VAL A 126 -1.57 -11.62 17.22
C VAL A 126 -0.20 -12.31 17.17
N ALA A 127 0.71 -11.88 16.30
CA ALA A 127 2.06 -12.41 16.24
C ALA A 127 2.82 -12.25 17.56
N ALA A 128 2.54 -11.20 18.34
CA ALA A 128 3.14 -10.99 19.66
C ALA A 128 2.66 -12.00 20.75
N SER A 129 1.60 -12.75 20.48
CA SER A 129 1.16 -13.83 21.39
C SER A 129 2.02 -15.07 21.32
N GLU A 130 2.84 -15.20 20.27
CA GLU A 130 3.66 -16.39 19.97
C GLU A 130 2.85 -17.70 19.84
N ASP A 131 1.53 -17.61 19.68
CA ASP A 131 0.62 -18.75 19.47
C ASP A 131 0.48 -19.04 17.96
N PRO A 132 1.06 -20.13 17.43
CA PRO A 132 1.06 -20.42 16.00
C PRO A 132 -0.36 -20.68 15.46
N ASP A 133 -1.29 -21.22 16.24
CA ASP A 133 -2.65 -21.49 15.79
C ASP A 133 -3.46 -20.18 15.65
N ALA A 134 -3.31 -19.29 16.62
CA ALA A 134 -3.91 -17.96 16.55
C ALA A 134 -3.35 -17.15 15.35
N ILE A 135 -2.02 -17.22 15.13
CA ILE A 135 -1.36 -16.55 14.02
C ILE A 135 -1.83 -17.14 12.68
N ALA A 136 -1.96 -18.46 12.55
CA ALA A 136 -2.46 -19.11 11.34
C ALA A 136 -3.91 -18.69 11.04
N SER A 137 -4.75 -18.60 12.05
CA SER A 137 -6.13 -18.11 11.91
C SER A 137 -6.17 -16.68 11.39
N GLN A 138 -5.38 -15.77 11.98
CA GLN A 138 -5.32 -14.36 11.59
C GLN A 138 -4.65 -14.18 10.21
N PHE A 139 -3.64 -14.97 9.89
CA PHE A 139 -3.07 -15.03 8.54
C PHE A 139 -4.13 -15.30 7.47
N ASN A 140 -5.04 -16.25 7.71
CA ASN A 140 -6.11 -16.58 6.79
C ASN A 140 -7.12 -15.43 6.65
N ASN A 141 -7.37 -14.64 7.70
CA ASN A 141 -8.21 -13.44 7.62
C ASN A 141 -7.58 -12.40 6.68
N LEU A 142 -6.30 -12.10 6.87
CA LEU A 142 -5.56 -11.18 6.02
C LEU A 142 -5.50 -11.68 4.56
N ALA A 143 -5.24 -12.96 4.34
CA ALA A 143 -5.22 -13.55 3.01
C ALA A 143 -6.57 -13.38 2.28
N ARG A 144 -7.70 -13.53 2.98
CA ARG A 144 -9.04 -13.25 2.43
C ARG A 144 -9.24 -11.79 2.10
N ALA A 145 -8.77 -10.86 2.94
CA ALA A 145 -8.85 -9.43 2.65
C ALA A 145 -8.07 -9.06 1.38
N CYS A 146 -6.87 -9.64 1.18
CA CYS A 146 -6.12 -9.50 -0.07
C CYS A 146 -6.90 -10.09 -1.26
N GLY A 147 -7.48 -11.28 -1.12
CA GLY A 147 -8.29 -11.95 -2.13
C GLY A 147 -9.47 -11.09 -2.57
N THR A 148 -10.19 -10.49 -1.63
CA THR A 148 -11.35 -9.63 -1.93
C THR A 148 -10.99 -8.48 -2.87
N CYS A 149 -9.85 -7.80 -2.66
CA CYS A 149 -9.39 -6.76 -3.56
C CYS A 149 -9.02 -7.33 -4.95
N HIS A 150 -8.32 -8.45 -4.98
CA HIS A 150 -7.92 -9.10 -6.23
C HIS A 150 -9.12 -9.54 -7.06
N ASP A 151 -10.12 -10.13 -6.47
CA ASP A 151 -11.32 -10.62 -7.18
C ASP A 151 -12.12 -9.47 -7.81
N ASN A 152 -12.19 -8.34 -7.12
CA ASN A 152 -12.92 -7.18 -7.60
C ASN A 152 -12.13 -6.36 -8.64
N PHE A 153 -10.85 -6.09 -8.37
CA PHE A 153 -10.11 -5.02 -9.04
C PHE A 153 -8.82 -5.46 -9.73
N ARG A 154 -8.49 -6.76 -9.75
CA ARG A 154 -7.29 -7.26 -10.42
C ARG A 154 -7.67 -8.20 -11.58
N ALA A 155 -7.16 -7.92 -12.79
CA ALA A 155 -7.33 -8.81 -13.93
C ALA A 155 -6.58 -10.14 -13.74
N SER A 156 -7.16 -11.23 -14.24
CA SER A 156 -6.48 -12.54 -14.36
C SER A 156 -5.28 -12.45 -15.30
N GLU A 157 -4.35 -13.36 -15.18
CA GLU A 157 -3.26 -13.54 -16.15
C GLU A 157 -3.78 -14.15 -17.43
#